data_b64e66b447a90be267d21438843c1032
#
_entry.id   b64e66b447a90be267d21438843c1032
#
_cell.length_a   1.000
_cell.length_b   1.000
_cell.length_c   1.000
_cell.angle_alpha   90.00
_cell.angle_beta   90.00
_cell.angle_gamma   90.00
#
_symmetry.space_group_name_H-M   'P 1'
#
loop_
_entity.id
_entity.type
_entity.pdbx_description
1 polymer ?
#
loop_
_entity_poly.entity_id
_entity_poly.type
_entity_poly.pdbx_seq_one_letter_code
_entity_poly.pdbx_strand_id
1 'polypeptide(L)'
;IMYGQKPAGSCIYLGSQGIVQGTYETFAELANQEYKSDLTGTITLTAGLGGMGGAQPLAVTMNNGVAICVDVDETRVDKRVETKYCDVKSTDLDEALKMAQEAKDKGEALSIGLVGNAVDIHKAILDKGFKIDIITDQTSAHDPLNGYVPQGYSVEEAKKLRQEDPKKYVELSEASMAKHVELMLEFQKYGAVAFDYGNNIRQVAYNNGVENAFDFPGFVPAYIRPLFCEGKGPFRFAALSGDPKDIERADEEMRRLFSDNEKLLRWLDLAEEKISYQGLPSRIAWLGYVERAKMGLALNKLVRDGEISAPIVIGRDHLDSGSVARPNRETEGMQDGSDAVGHWALLNALINTAAGGSWIAL
;
A
#
# COMPACT_ATOMS: atom_id res chain seq x y z
N ILE A 1 4.14 10.58 -18.09
CA ILE A 1 3.34 11.35 -17.11
C ILE A 1 2.09 10.63 -16.61
N MET A 2 1.61 9.60 -17.27
CA MET A 2 0.27 9.09 -16.95
C MET A 2 0.23 7.98 -15.91
N TYR A 3 1.29 7.24 -15.69
CA TYR A 3 1.24 6.05 -14.84
C TYR A 3 1.68 6.26 -13.39
N GLY A 4 2.55 7.22 -13.15
CA GLY A 4 3.04 7.51 -11.80
C GLY A 4 2.23 8.54 -11.00
N GLN A 5 1.22 9.14 -11.60
CA GLN A 5 0.55 10.30 -10.98
C GLN A 5 -0.57 9.96 -10.00
N LYS A 6 -1.16 8.79 -10.08
CA LYS A 6 -2.25 8.41 -9.16
C LYS A 6 -1.79 8.29 -7.71
N PRO A 7 -0.70 7.56 -7.42
CA PRO A 7 -0.13 7.59 -6.08
C PRO A 7 0.58 8.91 -5.78
N ALA A 8 1.16 9.58 -6.79
CA ALA A 8 1.91 10.82 -6.60
C ALA A 8 1.05 11.94 -6.00
N GLY A 9 -0.18 12.13 -6.45
CA GLY A 9 -1.08 13.13 -5.89
C GLY A 9 -1.34 12.95 -4.40
N SER A 10 -1.51 11.71 -3.94
CA SER A 10 -1.66 11.39 -2.51
C SER A 10 -0.37 11.62 -1.73
N CYS A 11 0.78 11.25 -2.31
CA CYS A 11 2.07 11.37 -1.65
C CYS A 11 2.60 12.80 -1.56
N ILE A 12 2.16 13.70 -2.44
CA ILE A 12 2.65 15.10 -2.48
C ILE A 12 2.31 15.84 -1.19
N TYR A 13 1.10 15.72 -0.69
CA TYR A 13 0.65 16.48 0.49
C TYR A 13 0.35 15.64 1.73
N LEU A 14 0.25 14.32 1.61
CA LEU A 14 -0.03 13.41 2.73
C LEU A 14 1.13 12.48 3.06
N GLY A 15 2.06 12.26 2.13
CA GLY A 15 3.09 11.25 2.30
C GLY A 15 2.52 9.82 2.37
N SER A 16 3.31 8.90 2.93
CA SER A 16 2.91 7.50 3.06
C SER A 16 1.70 7.27 3.96
N GLN A 17 1.36 8.20 4.84
CA GLN A 17 0.15 8.11 5.66
C GLN A 17 -1.13 8.01 4.81
N GLY A 18 -1.15 8.64 3.62
CA GLY A 18 -2.27 8.58 2.69
C GLY A 18 -2.49 7.21 2.05
N ILE A 19 -1.55 6.28 2.23
CA ILE A 19 -1.54 4.94 1.63
C ILE A 19 -1.79 3.85 2.67
N VAL A 20 -1.44 4.10 3.94
CA VAL A 20 -1.40 3.07 4.99
C VAL A 20 -2.73 2.37 5.16
N GLN A 21 -3.87 3.08 5.17
CA GLN A 21 -5.15 2.45 5.42
C GLN A 21 -5.54 1.46 4.33
N GLY A 22 -5.41 1.83 3.05
CA GLY A 22 -5.72 0.91 1.97
C GLY A 22 -4.83 -0.34 2.01
N THR A 23 -3.58 -0.16 2.40
CA THR A 23 -2.64 -1.27 2.60
C THR A 23 -3.03 -2.11 3.81
N TYR A 24 -3.39 -1.48 4.92
CA TYR A 24 -3.92 -2.15 6.11
C TYR A 24 -5.15 -2.99 5.80
N GLU A 25 -6.14 -2.43 5.09
CA GLU A 25 -7.37 -3.15 4.71
C GLU A 25 -7.08 -4.33 3.78
N THR A 26 -6.09 -4.19 2.88
CA THR A 26 -5.65 -5.28 2.01
C THR A 26 -5.13 -6.46 2.83
N PHE A 27 -4.22 -6.20 3.78
CA PHE A 27 -3.68 -7.25 4.64
C PHE A 27 -4.69 -7.78 5.65
N ALA A 28 -5.62 -6.94 6.14
CA ALA A 28 -6.70 -7.38 7.01
C ALA A 28 -7.67 -8.33 6.29
N GLU A 29 -8.01 -8.03 5.03
CA GLU A 29 -8.87 -8.90 4.23
C GLU A 29 -8.14 -10.18 3.82
N LEU A 30 -6.86 -10.11 3.45
CA LEU A 30 -6.03 -11.30 3.23
C LEU A 30 -6.02 -12.20 4.48
N ALA A 31 -5.78 -11.62 5.65
CA ALA A 31 -5.77 -12.35 6.90
C ALA A 31 -7.10 -13.03 7.20
N ASN A 32 -8.20 -12.33 6.92
CA ASN A 32 -9.56 -12.88 7.09
C ASN A 32 -9.82 -14.07 6.16
N GLN A 33 -9.40 -13.99 4.90
CA GLN A 33 -9.62 -15.05 3.92
C GLN A 33 -8.71 -16.27 4.15
N GLU A 34 -7.41 -16.06 4.38
CA GLU A 34 -6.42 -17.12 4.39
C GLU A 34 -6.14 -17.67 5.80
N TYR A 35 -6.20 -16.83 6.85
CA TYR A 35 -5.82 -17.18 8.22
C TYR A 35 -6.98 -17.12 9.23
N LYS A 36 -8.14 -16.64 8.81
CA LYS A 36 -9.40 -16.54 9.62
C LYS A 36 -9.29 -15.67 10.87
N SER A 37 -8.25 -14.85 10.99
CA SER A 37 -8.08 -13.93 12.13
C SER A 37 -7.21 -12.72 11.73
N ASP A 38 -5.94 -12.74 12.08
CA ASP A 38 -4.93 -11.74 11.73
C ASP A 38 -3.66 -12.41 11.18
N LEU A 39 -2.58 -11.67 11.04
CA LEU A 39 -1.30 -12.18 10.51
C LEU A 39 -0.34 -12.70 11.59
N THR A 40 -0.79 -12.90 12.82
CA THR A 40 0.05 -13.45 13.89
C THR A 40 0.69 -14.78 13.46
N GLY A 41 1.99 -14.90 13.62
CA GLY A 41 2.74 -16.11 13.23
C GLY A 41 2.96 -16.26 11.73
N THR A 42 2.81 -15.19 10.95
CA THR A 42 3.13 -15.18 9.51
C THR A 42 4.30 -14.25 9.19
N ILE A 43 5.05 -14.56 8.13
CA ILE A 43 6.09 -13.70 7.58
C ILE A 43 5.68 -13.26 6.17
N THR A 44 5.56 -11.94 5.98
CA THR A 44 5.34 -11.30 4.70
C THR A 44 6.68 -10.83 4.12
N LEU A 45 6.98 -11.23 2.89
CA LEU A 45 8.11 -10.72 2.11
C LEU A 45 7.58 -9.74 1.04
N THR A 46 8.16 -8.57 0.97
CA THR A 46 7.82 -7.56 -0.03
C THR A 46 9.05 -6.75 -0.44
N ALA A 47 8.95 -6.01 -1.55
CA ALA A 47 10.00 -5.11 -1.99
C ALA A 47 9.47 -3.72 -2.33
N GLY A 48 10.34 -2.72 -2.14
CA GLY A 48 10.03 -1.31 -2.36
C GLY A 48 9.57 -0.59 -1.09
N LEU A 49 10.39 0.37 -0.64
CA LEU A 49 10.12 1.25 0.50
C LEU A 49 9.96 2.73 0.08
N GLY A 50 9.58 2.94 -1.17
CA GLY A 50 9.23 4.26 -1.71
C GLY A 50 7.96 4.85 -1.08
N GLY A 51 7.36 5.87 -1.72
CA GLY A 51 6.17 6.56 -1.22
C GLY A 51 4.99 5.62 -0.93
N MET A 52 4.75 4.66 -1.82
CA MET A 52 3.68 3.66 -1.66
C MET A 52 4.12 2.47 -0.82
N GLY A 53 5.20 1.80 -1.23
CA GLY A 53 5.70 0.60 -0.57
C GLY A 53 6.12 0.83 0.88
N GLY A 54 6.51 2.05 1.23
CA GLY A 54 6.81 2.43 2.60
C GLY A 54 5.64 2.32 3.59
N ALA A 55 4.41 2.10 3.12
CA ALA A 55 3.25 1.82 3.97
C ALA A 55 3.14 0.34 4.36
N GLN A 56 3.77 -0.56 3.62
CA GLN A 56 3.59 -2.01 3.82
C GLN A 56 4.13 -2.52 5.15
N PRO A 57 5.34 -2.12 5.63
CA PRO A 57 5.83 -2.60 6.91
C PRO A 57 4.86 -2.32 8.05
N LEU A 58 4.38 -1.07 8.14
CA LEU A 58 3.43 -0.66 9.16
C LEU A 58 2.09 -1.37 9.01
N ALA A 59 1.56 -1.51 7.79
CA ALA A 59 0.28 -2.19 7.56
C ALA A 59 0.31 -3.66 7.98
N VAL A 60 1.41 -4.36 7.74
CA VAL A 60 1.59 -5.75 8.18
C VAL A 60 1.66 -5.85 9.69
N THR A 61 2.45 -4.99 10.36
CA THR A 61 2.55 -5.01 11.83
C THR A 61 1.27 -4.57 12.52
N MET A 62 0.49 -3.65 11.95
CA MET A 62 -0.86 -3.30 12.44
C MET A 62 -1.85 -4.46 12.31
N ASN A 63 -1.57 -5.45 11.48
CA ASN A 63 -2.28 -6.72 11.38
C ASN A 63 -1.58 -7.86 12.14
N ASN A 64 -0.68 -7.55 13.07
CA ASN A 64 0.05 -8.47 13.94
C ASN A 64 1.02 -9.43 13.21
N GLY A 65 1.39 -9.13 11.97
CA GLY A 65 2.33 -9.94 11.18
C GLY A 65 3.78 -9.51 11.30
N VAL A 66 4.67 -10.35 10.79
CA VAL A 66 6.09 -10.02 10.58
C VAL A 66 6.30 -9.64 9.11
N ALA A 67 7.04 -8.55 8.85
CA ALA A 67 7.36 -8.10 7.51
C ALA A 67 8.87 -8.04 7.27
N ILE A 68 9.33 -8.60 6.14
CA ILE A 68 10.66 -8.34 5.57
C ILE A 68 10.45 -7.50 4.32
N CYS A 69 10.89 -6.25 4.36
CA CYS A 69 10.68 -5.27 3.29
C CYS A 69 12.02 -4.91 2.66
N VAL A 70 12.24 -5.33 1.43
CA VAL A 70 13.51 -5.17 0.72
C VAL A 70 13.52 -3.86 -0.06
N ASP A 71 14.57 -3.06 0.08
CA ASP A 71 14.83 -1.93 -0.82
C ASP A 71 16.34 -1.83 -1.09
N VAL A 72 16.69 -1.54 -2.33
CA VAL A 72 18.08 -1.39 -2.74
C VAL A 72 18.70 -0.07 -2.26
N ASP A 73 17.86 0.92 -1.99
CA ASP A 73 18.27 2.26 -1.53
C ASP A 73 18.16 2.34 -0.01
N GLU A 74 19.31 2.27 0.65
CA GLU A 74 19.43 2.34 2.11
C GLU A 74 18.76 3.59 2.70
N THR A 75 18.79 4.72 1.97
CA THR A 75 18.20 5.98 2.46
C THR A 75 16.68 5.89 2.57
N ARG A 76 16.03 5.05 1.75
CA ARG A 76 14.60 4.77 1.86
C ARG A 76 14.28 3.93 3.08
N VAL A 77 15.13 2.92 3.36
CA VAL A 77 15.00 2.10 4.58
C VAL A 77 15.14 2.99 5.81
N ASP A 78 16.20 3.80 5.88
CA ASP A 78 16.44 4.74 7.00
C ASP A 78 15.24 5.66 7.23
N LYS A 79 14.71 6.24 6.15
CA LYS A 79 13.52 7.11 6.24
C LYS A 79 12.31 6.41 6.84
N ARG A 80 12.10 5.11 6.57
CA ARG A 80 10.97 4.38 7.14
C ARG A 80 11.16 4.07 8.61
N VAL A 81 12.39 3.81 9.03
CA VAL A 81 12.71 3.62 10.45
C VAL A 81 12.59 4.95 11.21
N GLU A 82 13.15 6.03 10.69
CA GLU A 82 13.05 7.37 11.30
C GLU A 82 11.60 7.84 11.46
N THR A 83 10.75 7.56 10.46
CA THR A 83 9.33 7.95 10.48
C THR A 83 8.43 6.92 11.17
N LYS A 84 8.99 5.86 11.75
CA LYS A 84 8.27 4.77 12.45
C LYS A 84 7.29 3.99 11.58
N TYR A 85 7.57 3.90 10.27
CA TYR A 85 6.83 3.04 9.35
C TYR A 85 7.45 1.66 9.24
N CYS A 86 8.70 1.51 9.67
CA CYS A 86 9.41 0.25 9.81
C CYS A 86 10.12 0.24 11.17
N ASP A 87 10.16 -0.91 11.84
CA ASP A 87 10.68 -1.00 13.19
C ASP A 87 12.20 -1.01 13.22
N VAL A 88 12.83 -1.85 12.37
CA VAL A 88 14.28 -2.02 12.37
C VAL A 88 14.86 -2.09 10.95
N LYS A 89 16.14 -1.74 10.81
CA LYS A 89 16.92 -1.92 9.59
C LYS A 89 17.92 -3.05 9.76
N SER A 90 18.12 -3.84 8.70
CA SER A 90 19.27 -4.75 8.57
C SER A 90 19.91 -4.63 7.19
N THR A 91 21.20 -4.86 7.11
CA THR A 91 21.97 -5.01 5.87
C THR A 91 22.45 -6.45 5.69
N ASP A 92 22.14 -7.32 6.63
CA ASP A 92 22.49 -8.73 6.64
C ASP A 92 21.25 -9.60 6.54
N LEU A 93 21.20 -10.47 5.52
CA LEU A 93 20.07 -11.35 5.27
C LEU A 93 19.88 -12.38 6.40
N ASP A 94 20.94 -12.99 6.91
CA ASP A 94 20.83 -14.03 7.92
C ASP A 94 20.34 -13.45 9.24
N GLU A 95 20.78 -12.25 9.60
CA GLU A 95 20.28 -11.51 10.74
C GLU A 95 18.78 -11.19 10.59
N ALA A 96 18.38 -10.67 9.41
CA ALA A 96 16.98 -10.36 9.13
C ALA A 96 16.07 -11.59 9.21
N LEU A 97 16.48 -12.72 8.63
CA LEU A 97 15.73 -13.96 8.70
C LEU A 97 15.62 -14.50 10.13
N LYS A 98 16.69 -14.40 10.91
CA LYS A 98 16.70 -14.79 12.32
C LYS A 98 15.71 -13.95 13.13
N MET A 99 15.76 -12.61 12.99
CA MET A 99 14.83 -11.70 13.68
C MET A 99 13.38 -12.01 13.29
N ALA A 100 13.11 -12.21 11.99
CA ALA A 100 11.78 -12.52 11.50
C ALA A 100 11.26 -13.84 12.08
N GLN A 101 12.09 -14.89 12.15
CA GLN A 101 11.69 -16.18 12.70
C GLN A 101 11.45 -16.10 14.21
N GLU A 102 12.30 -15.41 14.95
CA GLU A 102 12.13 -15.22 16.39
C GLU A 102 10.84 -14.46 16.72
N ALA A 103 10.52 -13.40 15.97
CA ALA A 103 9.27 -12.66 16.13
C ALA A 103 8.05 -13.52 15.80
N LYS A 104 8.10 -14.27 14.68
CA LYS A 104 7.05 -15.22 14.28
C LYS A 104 6.80 -16.27 15.37
N ASP A 105 7.84 -16.88 15.92
CA ASP A 105 7.74 -17.95 16.91
C ASP A 105 7.14 -17.44 18.23
N LYS A 106 7.36 -16.17 18.55
CA LYS A 106 6.77 -15.50 19.72
C LYS A 106 5.36 -14.95 19.47
N GLY A 107 4.91 -14.90 18.22
CA GLY A 107 3.67 -14.25 17.84
C GLY A 107 3.74 -12.73 17.97
N GLU A 108 4.92 -12.14 17.90
CA GLU A 108 5.17 -10.70 17.96
C GLU A 108 5.17 -10.09 16.57
N ALA A 109 4.57 -8.90 16.43
CA ALA A 109 4.66 -8.13 15.19
C ALA A 109 6.03 -7.46 15.08
N LEU A 110 6.65 -7.53 13.91
CA LEU A 110 7.94 -6.90 13.62
C LEU A 110 8.07 -6.58 12.14
N SER A 111 8.56 -5.40 11.82
CA SER A 111 8.92 -5.03 10.44
C SER A 111 10.42 -4.76 10.31
N ILE A 112 11.03 -5.39 9.30
CA ILE A 112 12.46 -5.36 9.03
C ILE A 112 12.68 -4.77 7.65
N GLY A 113 13.28 -3.60 7.57
CA GLY A 113 13.77 -3.02 6.32
C GLY A 113 15.13 -3.61 5.96
N LEU A 114 15.18 -4.45 4.94
CA LEU A 114 16.39 -5.12 4.49
C LEU A 114 16.98 -4.42 3.27
N VAL A 115 18.23 -3.97 3.38
CA VAL A 115 18.92 -3.31 2.28
C VAL A 115 19.44 -4.36 1.29
N GLY A 116 18.99 -4.30 0.04
CA GLY A 116 19.45 -5.22 -1.00
C GLY A 116 18.59 -5.18 -2.26
N ASN A 117 19.06 -5.84 -3.31
CA ASN A 117 18.28 -6.02 -4.52
C ASN A 117 17.23 -7.12 -4.31
N ALA A 118 15.98 -6.84 -4.67
CA ALA A 118 14.87 -7.78 -4.45
C ALA A 118 15.10 -9.15 -5.09
N VAL A 119 15.61 -9.20 -6.32
CA VAL A 119 15.87 -10.45 -7.03
C VAL A 119 16.91 -11.30 -6.30
N ASP A 120 18.02 -10.66 -5.85
CA ASP A 120 19.09 -11.38 -5.15
C ASP A 120 18.63 -11.88 -3.78
N ILE A 121 17.90 -11.04 -3.03
CA ILE A 121 17.39 -11.40 -1.70
C ILE A 121 16.34 -12.52 -1.81
N HIS A 122 15.36 -12.40 -2.71
CA HIS A 122 14.33 -13.42 -2.89
C HIS A 122 14.95 -14.77 -3.28
N LYS A 123 15.92 -14.75 -4.22
CA LYS A 123 16.63 -15.96 -4.59
C LYS A 123 17.38 -16.57 -3.41
N ALA A 124 18.12 -15.77 -2.63
CA ALA A 124 18.86 -16.26 -1.48
C ALA A 124 17.95 -16.85 -0.40
N ILE A 125 16.75 -16.27 -0.18
CA ILE A 125 15.75 -16.82 0.75
C ILE A 125 15.25 -18.18 0.28
N LEU A 126 14.94 -18.32 -1.02
CA LEU A 126 14.54 -19.60 -1.61
C LEU A 126 15.65 -20.65 -1.51
N ASP A 127 16.90 -20.29 -1.85
CA ASP A 127 18.06 -21.20 -1.79
C ASP A 127 18.32 -21.70 -0.35
N LYS A 128 17.98 -20.89 0.67
CA LYS A 128 18.07 -21.27 2.09
C LYS A 128 16.88 -22.15 2.55
N GLY A 129 15.84 -22.29 1.73
CA GLY A 129 14.62 -23.01 2.12
C GLY A 129 13.86 -22.33 3.28
N PHE A 130 14.05 -21.03 3.47
CA PHE A 130 13.35 -20.28 4.50
C PHE A 130 11.89 -20.05 4.12
N LYS A 131 10.97 -20.37 5.05
CA LYS A 131 9.54 -20.31 4.76
C LYS A 131 9.01 -18.88 4.83
N ILE A 132 8.47 -18.42 3.72
CA ILE A 132 7.67 -17.19 3.59
C ILE A 132 6.20 -17.59 3.49
N ASP A 133 5.33 -16.93 4.24
CA ASP A 133 3.90 -17.21 4.24
C ASP A 133 3.13 -16.33 3.24
N ILE A 134 3.58 -15.09 3.03
CA ILE A 134 2.96 -14.13 2.11
C ILE A 134 4.05 -13.44 1.29
N ILE A 135 3.85 -13.32 -0.02
CA ILE A 135 4.75 -12.57 -0.90
C ILE A 135 3.98 -11.57 -1.75
N THR A 136 4.49 -10.35 -1.80
CA THR A 136 3.96 -9.29 -2.66
C THR A 136 5.09 -8.35 -3.12
N ASP A 137 4.76 -7.34 -3.95
CA ASP A 137 5.72 -6.37 -4.44
C ASP A 137 5.10 -4.98 -4.56
N GLN A 138 5.84 -3.96 -4.14
CA GLN A 138 5.48 -2.55 -4.28
C GLN A 138 6.64 -1.71 -4.81
N THR A 139 7.54 -2.31 -5.58
CA THR A 139 8.56 -1.57 -6.33
C THR A 139 7.91 -0.64 -7.35
N SER A 140 8.62 0.37 -7.81
CA SER A 140 8.11 1.28 -8.85
C SER A 140 8.26 0.69 -10.25
N ALA A 141 7.82 -0.56 -10.44
CA ALA A 141 7.95 -1.33 -11.69
C ALA A 141 7.21 -0.69 -12.88
N HIS A 142 6.28 0.24 -12.65
CA HIS A 142 5.59 1.00 -13.69
C HIS A 142 6.50 2.00 -14.43
N ASP A 143 7.68 2.30 -13.89
CA ASP A 143 8.70 3.13 -14.52
C ASP A 143 10.03 2.37 -14.58
N PRO A 144 10.29 1.58 -15.61
CA PRO A 144 11.49 0.77 -15.71
C PRO A 144 12.78 1.59 -15.79
N LEU A 145 12.70 2.87 -16.19
CA LEU A 145 13.87 3.74 -16.27
C LEU A 145 14.24 4.36 -14.92
N ASN A 146 13.27 4.84 -14.13
CA ASN A 146 13.57 5.60 -12.91
C ASN A 146 13.13 4.87 -11.64
N GLY A 147 12.30 3.88 -11.75
CA GLY A 147 11.61 3.25 -10.63
C GLY A 147 12.18 1.91 -10.16
N TYR A 148 12.91 1.21 -11.00
CA TYR A 148 13.41 -0.14 -10.68
C TYR A 148 14.92 -0.23 -10.93
N VAL A 149 15.68 -0.70 -9.96
CA VAL A 149 17.13 -0.91 -10.08
C VAL A 149 17.42 -2.33 -10.56
N PRO A 150 18.13 -2.49 -11.69
CA PRO A 150 18.45 -3.81 -12.24
C PRO A 150 19.26 -4.66 -11.27
N GLN A 151 19.10 -5.98 -11.35
CA GLN A 151 19.92 -6.94 -10.63
C GLN A 151 21.40 -6.75 -10.95
N GLY A 152 22.27 -6.89 -9.94
CA GLY A 152 23.72 -6.79 -10.09
C GLY A 152 24.27 -5.36 -10.15
N TYR A 153 23.43 -4.35 -9.96
CA TYR A 153 23.84 -2.95 -9.91
C TYR A 153 23.57 -2.33 -8.54
N SER A 154 24.55 -1.60 -8.04
CA SER A 154 24.34 -0.66 -6.93
C SER A 154 23.51 0.53 -7.40
N VAL A 155 22.95 1.29 -6.46
CA VAL A 155 22.19 2.52 -6.79
C VAL A 155 23.04 3.51 -7.59
N GLU A 156 24.31 3.64 -7.25
CA GLU A 156 25.22 4.59 -7.94
C GLU A 156 25.57 4.11 -9.35
N GLU A 157 25.88 2.82 -9.53
CA GLU A 157 26.13 2.25 -10.86
C GLU A 157 24.87 2.33 -11.73
N ALA A 158 23.71 2.07 -11.17
CA ALA A 158 22.42 2.20 -11.82
C ALA A 158 22.16 3.65 -12.28
N LYS A 159 22.44 4.66 -11.44
CA LYS A 159 22.32 6.07 -11.82
C LYS A 159 23.25 6.42 -13.00
N LYS A 160 24.47 5.92 -12.98
CA LYS A 160 25.44 6.12 -14.05
C LYS A 160 24.98 5.50 -15.36
N LEU A 161 24.62 4.21 -15.34
CA LEU A 161 24.13 3.50 -16.52
C LEU A 161 22.89 4.17 -17.12
N ARG A 162 21.97 4.65 -16.27
CA ARG A 162 20.77 5.36 -16.71
C ARG A 162 21.09 6.63 -17.53
N GLN A 163 22.16 7.33 -17.17
CA GLN A 163 22.59 8.53 -17.87
C GLN A 163 23.36 8.20 -19.17
N GLU A 164 24.21 7.17 -19.14
CA GLU A 164 25.07 6.79 -20.25
C GLU A 164 24.32 5.99 -21.32
N ASP A 165 23.46 5.04 -20.92
CA ASP A 165 22.70 4.18 -21.83
C ASP A 165 21.32 3.85 -21.24
N PRO A 166 20.35 4.78 -21.33
CA PRO A 166 19.01 4.59 -20.79
C PRO A 166 18.26 3.42 -21.42
N LYS A 167 18.57 3.08 -22.68
CA LYS A 167 17.93 1.96 -23.38
C LYS A 167 18.35 0.63 -22.76
N LYS A 168 19.66 0.42 -22.63
CA LYS A 168 20.22 -0.75 -21.96
C LYS A 168 19.75 -0.86 -20.52
N TYR A 169 19.64 0.29 -19.81
CA TYR A 169 19.10 0.32 -18.45
C TYR A 169 17.69 -0.28 -18.39
N VAL A 170 16.78 0.16 -19.27
CA VAL A 170 15.40 -0.33 -19.35
C VAL A 170 15.38 -1.82 -19.64
N GLU A 171 16.15 -2.31 -20.61
CA GLU A 171 16.25 -3.74 -20.95
C GLU A 171 16.66 -4.58 -19.72
N LEU A 172 17.66 -4.12 -18.94
CA LEU A 172 18.12 -4.80 -17.73
C LEU A 172 17.10 -4.73 -16.58
N SER A 173 16.41 -3.59 -16.43
CA SER A 173 15.35 -3.44 -15.44
C SER A 173 14.19 -4.38 -15.71
N GLU A 174 13.73 -4.44 -16.96
CA GLU A 174 12.63 -5.31 -17.38
C GLU A 174 12.99 -6.80 -17.21
N ALA A 175 14.21 -7.19 -17.57
CA ALA A 175 14.70 -8.55 -17.33
C ALA A 175 14.75 -8.89 -15.84
N SER A 176 15.14 -7.94 -15.00
CA SER A 176 15.14 -8.11 -13.53
C SER A 176 13.73 -8.21 -12.96
N MET A 177 12.77 -7.43 -13.48
CA MET A 177 11.36 -7.53 -13.10
C MET A 177 10.76 -8.88 -13.48
N ALA A 178 11.10 -9.40 -14.68
CA ALA A 178 10.70 -10.73 -15.10
C ALA A 178 11.21 -11.79 -14.12
N LYS A 179 12.49 -11.70 -13.74
CA LYS A 179 13.10 -12.60 -12.76
C LYS A 179 12.45 -12.49 -11.37
N HIS A 180 12.10 -11.27 -10.95
CA HIS A 180 11.41 -11.03 -9.69
C HIS A 180 10.05 -11.76 -9.65
N VAL A 181 9.26 -11.67 -10.73
CA VAL A 181 7.97 -12.36 -10.83
C VAL A 181 8.14 -13.89 -10.86
N GLU A 182 9.15 -14.41 -11.57
CA GLU A 182 9.48 -15.85 -11.52
C GLU A 182 9.74 -16.32 -10.08
N LEU A 183 10.49 -15.55 -9.29
CA LEU A 183 10.75 -15.86 -7.89
C LEU A 183 9.48 -15.78 -7.03
N MET A 184 8.58 -14.81 -7.27
CA MET A 184 7.29 -14.77 -6.59
C MET A 184 6.45 -16.02 -6.89
N LEU A 185 6.44 -16.48 -8.14
CA LEU A 185 5.78 -17.73 -8.55
C LEU A 185 6.41 -18.96 -7.88
N GLU A 186 7.73 -18.96 -7.68
CA GLU A 186 8.41 -20.03 -6.94
C GLU A 186 7.97 -20.05 -5.46
N PHE A 187 7.90 -18.90 -4.78
CA PHE A 187 7.36 -18.81 -3.42
C PHE A 187 5.91 -19.32 -3.35
N GLN A 188 5.08 -18.98 -4.34
CA GLN A 188 3.72 -19.50 -4.44
C GLN A 188 3.69 -21.03 -4.53
N LYS A 189 4.56 -21.62 -5.33
CA LYS A 189 4.69 -23.09 -5.43
C LYS A 189 5.08 -23.75 -4.09
N TYR A 190 5.85 -23.04 -3.26
CA TYR A 190 6.21 -23.48 -1.90
C TYR A 190 5.14 -23.13 -0.85
N GLY A 191 3.97 -22.64 -1.29
CA GLY A 191 2.80 -22.44 -0.44
C GLY A 191 2.64 -21.03 0.14
N ALA A 192 3.40 -20.07 -0.34
CA ALA A 192 3.15 -18.67 0.01
C ALA A 192 1.90 -18.12 -0.71
N VAL A 193 1.12 -17.32 -0.01
CA VAL A 193 0.07 -16.51 -0.63
C VAL A 193 0.73 -15.40 -1.43
N ALA A 194 0.58 -15.41 -2.75
CA ALA A 194 1.19 -14.42 -3.64
C ALA A 194 0.14 -13.48 -4.23
N PHE A 195 0.44 -12.19 -4.27
CA PHE A 195 -0.40 -11.20 -4.94
C PHE A 195 0.42 -9.99 -5.41
N ASP A 196 -0.05 -9.33 -6.47
CA ASP A 196 0.51 -8.08 -7.00
C ASP A 196 -0.17 -6.88 -6.33
N TYR A 197 0.62 -5.90 -5.90
CA TYR A 197 0.09 -4.68 -5.31
C TYR A 197 -0.14 -3.53 -6.32
N GLY A 198 -0.31 -3.85 -7.60
CA GLY A 198 -0.78 -2.90 -8.62
C GLY A 198 0.31 -1.99 -9.21
N ASN A 199 1.55 -2.46 -9.28
CA ASN A 199 2.69 -1.70 -9.81
C ASN A 199 3.08 -2.04 -11.25
N ASN A 200 2.29 -2.86 -11.95
CA ASN A 200 2.52 -3.29 -13.33
C ASN A 200 3.64 -4.34 -13.54
N ILE A 201 4.23 -4.88 -12.47
CA ILE A 201 5.38 -5.81 -12.59
C ILE A 201 5.03 -7.08 -13.38
N ARG A 202 3.81 -7.63 -13.17
CA ARG A 202 3.36 -8.83 -13.89
C ARG A 202 3.25 -8.60 -15.39
N GLN A 203 2.74 -7.44 -15.83
CA GLN A 203 2.64 -7.11 -17.24
C GLN A 203 4.02 -6.96 -17.87
N VAL A 204 4.97 -6.35 -17.18
CA VAL A 204 6.37 -6.25 -17.64
C VAL A 204 6.98 -7.64 -17.76
N ALA A 205 6.80 -8.50 -16.76
CA ALA A 205 7.28 -9.88 -16.78
C ALA A 205 6.68 -10.69 -17.95
N TYR A 206 5.37 -10.58 -18.17
CA TYR A 206 4.69 -11.23 -19.29
C TYR A 206 5.27 -10.80 -20.63
N ASN A 207 5.48 -9.49 -20.83
CA ASN A 207 6.09 -8.95 -22.04
C ASN A 207 7.54 -9.44 -22.23
N ASN A 208 8.21 -9.86 -21.17
CA ASN A 208 9.56 -10.41 -21.16
C ASN A 208 9.61 -11.95 -21.08
N GLY A 209 8.50 -12.62 -21.42
CA GLY A 209 8.47 -14.07 -21.65
C GLY A 209 8.05 -14.92 -20.46
N VAL A 210 7.61 -14.32 -19.34
CA VAL A 210 7.02 -15.06 -18.21
C VAL A 210 5.53 -15.28 -18.49
N GLU A 211 5.21 -16.35 -19.24
CA GLU A 211 3.84 -16.61 -19.72
C GLU A 211 2.82 -16.76 -18.60
N ASN A 212 3.23 -17.23 -17.44
CA ASN A 212 2.40 -17.45 -16.26
C ASN A 212 2.49 -16.31 -15.23
N ALA A 213 2.92 -15.11 -15.63
CA ALA A 213 3.06 -13.96 -14.73
C ALA A 213 1.75 -13.57 -14.00
N PHE A 214 0.61 -13.98 -14.52
CA PHE A 214 -0.72 -13.69 -13.96
C PHE A 214 -1.32 -14.87 -13.17
N ASP A 215 -0.56 -15.91 -12.85
CA ASP A 215 -1.04 -17.06 -12.06
C ASP A 215 -1.31 -16.71 -10.58
N PHE A 216 -0.84 -15.56 -10.11
CA PHE A 216 -1.29 -14.98 -8.85
C PHE A 216 -2.08 -13.68 -9.11
N PRO A 217 -3.09 -13.38 -8.27
CA PRO A 217 -4.00 -12.26 -8.51
C PRO A 217 -3.37 -10.91 -8.18
N GLY A 218 -4.00 -9.82 -8.66
CA GLY A 218 -3.81 -8.49 -8.10
C GLY A 218 -4.56 -8.32 -6.78
N PHE A 219 -4.09 -7.41 -5.94
CA PHE A 219 -4.70 -7.16 -4.61
C PHE A 219 -6.13 -6.64 -4.71
N VAL A 220 -6.47 -5.90 -5.77
CA VAL A 220 -7.82 -5.34 -5.93
C VAL A 220 -8.86 -6.42 -6.16
N PRO A 221 -8.75 -7.30 -7.18
CA PRO A 221 -9.73 -8.37 -7.35
C PRO A 221 -9.76 -9.35 -6.19
N ALA A 222 -8.62 -9.61 -5.54
CA ALA A 222 -8.54 -10.56 -4.43
C ALA A 222 -9.14 -10.03 -3.12
N TYR A 223 -8.79 -8.81 -2.72
CA TYR A 223 -9.04 -8.33 -1.36
C TYR A 223 -9.86 -7.04 -1.28
N ILE A 224 -9.80 -6.16 -2.28
CA ILE A 224 -10.45 -4.83 -2.22
C ILE A 224 -11.82 -4.83 -2.87
N ARG A 225 -11.98 -5.51 -4.01
CA ARG A 225 -13.28 -5.58 -4.71
C ARG A 225 -14.43 -6.11 -3.86
N PRO A 226 -14.27 -7.14 -3.02
CA PRO A 226 -15.34 -7.58 -2.13
C PRO A 226 -15.88 -6.45 -1.24
N LEU A 227 -15.00 -5.61 -0.70
CA LEU A 227 -15.39 -4.46 0.13
C LEU A 227 -16.16 -3.40 -0.67
N PHE A 228 -15.78 -3.16 -1.92
CA PHE A 228 -16.53 -2.27 -2.82
C PHE A 228 -17.92 -2.82 -3.13
N CYS A 229 -18.05 -4.14 -3.30
CA CYS A 229 -19.36 -4.78 -3.53
C CYS A 229 -20.30 -4.66 -2.31
N GLU A 230 -19.73 -4.51 -1.11
CA GLU A 230 -20.50 -4.20 0.11
C GLU A 230 -20.87 -2.71 0.23
N GLY A 231 -20.50 -1.88 -0.76
CA GLY A 231 -20.74 -0.44 -0.75
C GLY A 231 -19.79 0.33 0.16
N LYS A 232 -18.72 -0.28 0.63
CA LYS A 232 -17.67 0.36 1.45
C LYS A 232 -16.52 0.83 0.59
N GLY A 233 -15.90 1.92 0.98
CA GLY A 233 -14.72 2.42 0.29
C GLY A 233 -14.05 3.56 1.03
N PRO A 234 -12.85 3.96 0.56
CA PRO A 234 -12.04 4.95 1.25
C PRO A 234 -12.72 6.34 1.28
N PHE A 235 -12.70 6.93 2.45
CA PHE A 235 -13.11 8.30 2.73
C PHE A 235 -11.93 9.02 3.39
N ARG A 236 -11.24 9.84 2.60
CA ARG A 236 -10.03 10.53 3.04
C ARG A 236 -10.32 12.01 3.27
N PHE A 237 -9.90 12.52 4.42
CA PHE A 237 -9.99 13.92 4.74
C PHE A 237 -8.70 14.44 5.37
N ALA A 238 -8.41 15.72 5.16
CA ALA A 238 -7.22 16.39 5.66
C ALA A 238 -7.58 17.75 6.27
N ALA A 239 -6.89 18.10 7.37
CA ALA A 239 -7.07 19.37 8.05
C ALA A 239 -6.23 20.47 7.37
N LEU A 240 -6.89 21.45 6.78
CA LEU A 240 -6.23 22.60 6.14
C LEU A 240 -5.55 23.55 7.14
N SER A 241 -5.89 23.45 8.42
CA SER A 241 -5.19 24.16 9.48
C SER A 241 -3.73 23.73 9.64
N GLY A 242 -3.40 22.46 9.26
CA GLY A 242 -2.15 21.83 9.61
C GLY A 242 -2.06 21.40 11.08
N ASP A 243 -3.10 21.60 11.88
CA ASP A 243 -3.14 21.20 13.29
C ASP A 243 -3.65 19.74 13.43
N PRO A 244 -2.87 18.81 13.99
CA PRO A 244 -3.30 17.45 14.27
C PRO A 244 -4.57 17.37 15.12
N LYS A 245 -4.81 18.32 16.01
CA LYS A 245 -6.01 18.36 16.88
C LYS A 245 -7.31 18.40 16.11
N ASP A 246 -7.31 18.99 14.93
CA ASP A 246 -8.50 19.01 14.08
C ASP A 246 -8.84 17.61 13.57
N ILE A 247 -7.83 16.74 13.33
CA ILE A 247 -8.05 15.33 12.99
C ILE A 247 -8.46 14.52 14.21
N GLU A 248 -7.84 14.74 15.35
CA GLU A 248 -8.23 14.09 16.62
C GLU A 248 -9.71 14.38 16.93
N ARG A 249 -10.13 15.62 16.80
CA ARG A 249 -11.55 16.01 16.99
C ARG A 249 -12.48 15.35 15.98
N ALA A 250 -12.05 15.23 14.74
CA ALA A 250 -12.82 14.52 13.70
C ALA A 250 -12.91 13.01 13.98
N ASP A 251 -11.83 12.39 14.47
CA ASP A 251 -11.80 10.97 14.86
C ASP A 251 -12.76 10.70 16.05
N GLU A 252 -12.80 11.58 17.05
CA GLU A 252 -13.78 11.49 18.15
C GLU A 252 -15.23 11.49 17.64
N GLU A 253 -15.54 12.39 16.71
CA GLU A 253 -16.87 12.47 16.13
C GLU A 253 -17.21 11.24 15.29
N MET A 254 -16.22 10.67 14.58
CA MET A 254 -16.36 9.43 13.83
C MET A 254 -16.65 8.26 14.76
N ARG A 255 -15.94 8.14 15.89
CA ARG A 255 -16.20 7.13 16.92
C ARG A 255 -17.62 7.25 17.47
N ARG A 256 -18.07 8.47 17.70
CA ARG A 256 -19.42 8.75 18.20
C ARG A 256 -20.52 8.35 17.19
N LEU A 257 -20.30 8.65 15.91
CA LEU A 257 -21.27 8.37 14.85
C LEU A 257 -21.38 6.89 14.49
N PHE A 258 -20.28 6.15 14.61
CA PHE A 258 -20.14 4.77 14.14
C PHE A 258 -19.67 3.84 15.27
N SER A 259 -20.25 4.03 16.45
CA SER A 259 -19.85 3.29 17.67
C SER A 259 -20.09 1.78 17.62
N ASP A 260 -20.87 1.31 16.67
CA ASP A 260 -21.17 -0.09 16.38
C ASP A 260 -20.25 -0.73 15.33
N ASN A 261 -19.38 0.07 14.71
CA ASN A 261 -18.44 -0.41 13.69
C ASN A 261 -17.07 -0.77 14.31
N GLU A 262 -16.95 -1.97 14.87
CA GLU A 262 -15.75 -2.44 15.56
C GLU A 262 -14.49 -2.38 14.68
N LYS A 263 -14.61 -2.68 13.36
CA LYS A 263 -13.47 -2.60 12.43
C LYS A 263 -12.95 -1.17 12.29
N LEU A 264 -13.87 -0.21 12.18
CA LEU A 264 -13.53 1.21 12.10
C LEU A 264 -12.90 1.71 13.41
N LEU A 265 -13.48 1.35 14.55
CA LEU A 265 -12.96 1.73 15.87
C LEU A 265 -11.53 1.21 16.06
N ARG A 266 -11.29 -0.07 15.78
CA ARG A 266 -9.95 -0.66 15.82
C ARG A 266 -8.97 0.08 14.89
N TRP A 267 -9.40 0.44 13.69
CA TRP A 267 -8.56 1.21 12.77
C TRP A 267 -8.21 2.58 13.35
N LEU A 268 -9.18 3.31 13.90
CA LEU A 268 -8.95 4.63 14.50
C LEU A 268 -7.96 4.55 15.67
N ASP A 269 -8.08 3.53 16.54
CA ASP A 269 -7.15 3.30 17.65
C ASP A 269 -5.72 3.09 17.16
N LEU A 270 -5.55 2.20 16.18
CA LEU A 270 -4.24 1.93 15.57
C LEU A 270 -3.68 3.14 14.83
N ALA A 271 -4.54 3.91 14.15
CA ALA A 271 -4.12 5.08 13.40
C ALA A 271 -3.65 6.21 14.31
N GLU A 272 -4.34 6.41 15.43
CA GLU A 272 -3.96 7.41 16.44
C GLU A 272 -2.61 7.05 17.10
N GLU A 273 -2.41 5.78 17.43
CA GLU A 273 -1.18 5.31 18.08
C GLU A 273 0.03 5.28 17.14
N LYS A 274 -0.16 4.81 15.89
CA LYS A 274 0.96 4.37 15.04
C LYS A 274 1.25 5.25 13.85
N ILE A 275 0.30 6.08 13.39
CA ILE A 275 0.50 6.87 12.17
C ILE A 275 1.08 8.24 12.48
N SER A 276 2.33 8.46 12.06
CA SER A 276 2.95 9.78 12.06
C SER A 276 2.53 10.58 10.82
N TYR A 277 2.13 11.84 11.00
CA TYR A 277 1.84 12.74 9.88
C TYR A 277 3.14 13.12 9.14
N GLN A 278 3.14 12.93 7.83
CA GLN A 278 4.28 13.26 6.96
C GLN A 278 3.98 14.43 6.01
N GLY A 279 2.81 14.97 6.11
CA GLY A 279 2.30 16.11 5.35
C GLY A 279 1.18 16.76 6.15
N LEU A 280 0.11 17.20 5.48
CA LEU A 280 -1.07 17.68 6.20
C LEU A 280 -1.64 16.58 7.11
N PRO A 281 -2.05 16.91 8.33
CA PRO A 281 -2.76 15.97 9.18
C PRO A 281 -4.00 15.45 8.45
N SER A 282 -4.15 14.13 8.39
CA SER A 282 -5.24 13.50 7.65
C SER A 282 -5.66 12.19 8.26
N ARG A 283 -6.88 11.77 7.94
CA ARG A 283 -7.38 10.45 8.23
C ARG A 283 -8.05 9.87 7.00
N ILE A 284 -7.92 8.57 6.84
CA ILE A 284 -8.64 7.78 5.87
C ILE A 284 -9.49 6.80 6.67
N ALA A 285 -10.77 6.69 6.32
CA ALA A 285 -11.67 5.70 6.89
C ALA A 285 -12.34 4.92 5.77
N TRP A 286 -12.70 3.67 6.02
CA TRP A 286 -13.53 2.90 5.10
C TRP A 286 -14.98 3.03 5.55
N LEU A 287 -15.74 3.81 4.80
CA LEU A 287 -17.12 4.14 5.13
C LEU A 287 -18.08 3.66 4.05
N GLY A 288 -19.24 3.23 4.49
CA GLY A 288 -20.37 2.91 3.62
C GLY A 288 -20.99 4.17 2.99
N TYR A 289 -21.87 3.96 2.02
CA TYR A 289 -22.49 5.04 1.23
C TYR A 289 -23.18 6.10 2.09
N VAL A 290 -24.05 5.69 3.05
CA VAL A 290 -24.76 6.62 3.95
C VAL A 290 -23.84 7.19 5.02
N GLU A 291 -22.84 6.42 5.46
CA GLU A 291 -21.88 6.83 6.48
C GLU A 291 -21.04 8.03 6.02
N ARG A 292 -20.66 8.06 4.74
CA ARG A 292 -19.92 9.19 4.14
C ARG A 292 -20.71 10.48 4.23
N ALA A 293 -22.01 10.46 3.90
CA ALA A 293 -22.87 11.62 4.02
C ALA A 293 -23.01 12.11 5.47
N LYS A 294 -23.19 11.19 6.41
CA LYS A 294 -23.25 11.49 7.84
C LYS A 294 -21.95 12.15 8.33
N MET A 295 -20.80 11.58 7.98
CA MET A 295 -19.50 12.14 8.37
C MET A 295 -19.25 13.51 7.73
N GLY A 296 -19.55 13.67 6.45
CA GLY A 296 -19.41 14.97 5.76
C GLY A 296 -20.24 16.08 6.40
N LEU A 297 -21.49 15.78 6.78
CA LEU A 297 -22.35 16.74 7.52
C LEU A 297 -21.78 17.05 8.91
N ALA A 298 -21.24 16.05 9.60
CA ALA A 298 -20.62 16.24 10.91
C ALA A 298 -19.38 17.11 10.84
N LEU A 299 -18.49 16.89 9.87
CA LEU A 299 -17.33 17.75 9.64
C LEU A 299 -17.72 19.21 9.37
N ASN A 300 -18.73 19.43 8.52
CA ASN A 300 -19.26 20.79 8.29
C ASN A 300 -19.81 21.44 9.57
N LYS A 301 -20.45 20.65 10.44
CA LYS A 301 -20.93 21.14 11.73
C LYS A 301 -19.77 21.53 12.64
N LEU A 302 -18.76 20.68 12.78
CA LEU A 302 -17.59 20.94 13.62
C LEU A 302 -16.85 22.22 13.21
N VAL A 303 -16.69 22.45 11.90
CA VAL A 303 -16.08 23.68 11.37
C VAL A 303 -16.95 24.89 11.67
N ARG A 304 -18.26 24.82 11.42
CA ARG A 304 -19.20 25.90 11.68
C ARG A 304 -19.27 26.30 13.16
N ASP A 305 -19.22 25.30 14.04
CA ASP A 305 -19.33 25.51 15.48
C ASP A 305 -17.97 25.89 16.11
N GLY A 306 -16.90 25.96 15.31
CA GLY A 306 -15.55 26.35 15.75
C GLY A 306 -14.81 25.27 16.52
N GLU A 307 -15.27 24.02 16.47
CA GLU A 307 -14.61 22.88 17.12
C GLU A 307 -13.41 22.37 16.28
N ILE A 308 -13.43 22.67 14.98
CA ILE A 308 -12.30 22.48 14.04
C ILE A 308 -11.94 23.87 13.52
N SER A 309 -10.65 24.18 13.52
CA SER A 309 -10.11 25.53 13.34
C SER A 309 -10.11 26.03 11.89
N ALA A 310 -10.18 25.13 10.90
CA ALA A 310 -10.17 25.46 9.48
C ALA A 310 -11.00 24.45 8.67
N PRO A 311 -11.32 24.73 7.39
CA PRO A 311 -12.01 23.77 6.53
C PRO A 311 -11.28 22.44 6.43
N ILE A 312 -12.06 21.37 6.28
CA ILE A 312 -11.58 20.02 6.00
C ILE A 312 -11.69 19.75 4.50
N VAL A 313 -10.59 19.30 3.89
CA VAL A 313 -10.59 18.81 2.52
C VAL A 313 -10.92 17.33 2.51
N ILE A 314 -11.94 16.96 1.75
CA ILE A 314 -12.26 15.55 1.45
C ILE A 314 -11.66 15.23 0.08
N GLY A 315 -10.78 14.24 0.05
CA GLY A 315 -10.12 13.78 -1.17
C GLY A 315 -10.43 12.32 -1.46
N ARG A 316 -10.12 11.91 -2.70
CA ARG A 316 -10.17 10.48 -3.06
C ARG A 316 -8.90 9.77 -2.62
N ASP A 317 -9.02 8.49 -2.35
CA ASP A 317 -7.90 7.58 -2.17
C ASP A 317 -7.48 6.95 -3.51
N HIS A 318 -6.23 6.46 -3.60
CA HIS A 318 -5.74 5.70 -4.74
C HIS A 318 -6.49 4.37 -4.94
N LEU A 319 -7.17 3.87 -3.92
CA LEU A 319 -8.01 2.66 -3.97
C LEU A 319 -9.48 2.96 -4.26
N ASP A 320 -9.86 4.16 -4.64
CA ASP A 320 -11.22 4.36 -5.10
C ASP A 320 -11.46 3.62 -6.43
N SER A 321 -12.72 3.28 -6.72
CA SER A 321 -13.09 2.48 -7.88
C SER A 321 -12.61 3.07 -9.22
N GLY A 322 -12.54 4.39 -9.34
CA GLY A 322 -12.02 5.04 -10.54
C GLY A 322 -10.51 4.89 -10.72
N SER A 323 -9.77 4.73 -9.63
CA SER A 323 -8.33 4.49 -9.67
C SER A 323 -7.98 3.07 -10.07
N VAL A 324 -8.82 2.11 -9.70
CA VAL A 324 -8.54 0.69 -9.86
C VAL A 324 -9.17 0.07 -11.11
N ALA A 325 -10.00 0.81 -11.84
CA ALA A 325 -10.61 0.36 -13.09
C ALA A 325 -9.63 0.43 -14.28
N ARG A 326 -8.53 -0.30 -14.21
CA ARG A 326 -7.53 -0.36 -15.29
C ARG A 326 -7.16 -1.79 -15.63
N PRO A 327 -7.28 -2.19 -16.91
CA PRO A 327 -6.84 -3.51 -17.36
C PRO A 327 -5.36 -3.76 -17.04
N ASN A 328 -5.05 -5.00 -16.67
CA ASN A 328 -3.70 -5.52 -16.48
C ASN A 328 -2.85 -4.80 -15.41
N ARG A 329 -3.47 -4.01 -14.58
CA ARG A 329 -2.81 -3.32 -13.46
C ARG A 329 -3.47 -3.68 -12.14
N GLU A 330 -4.39 -2.83 -11.65
CA GLU A 330 -5.07 -3.09 -10.38
C GLU A 330 -6.30 -4.00 -10.54
N THR A 331 -6.92 -4.01 -11.72
CA THR A 331 -8.20 -4.67 -11.96
C THR A 331 -8.18 -5.84 -12.92
N GLU A 332 -7.03 -6.07 -13.57
CA GLU A 332 -6.82 -7.22 -14.47
C GLU A 332 -7.87 -7.36 -15.58
N GLY A 333 -8.37 -6.23 -16.07
CA GLY A 333 -9.33 -6.19 -17.17
C GLY A 333 -10.78 -6.42 -16.78
N MET A 334 -11.09 -6.59 -15.49
CA MET A 334 -12.46 -6.69 -14.97
C MET A 334 -13.43 -7.44 -15.87
N GLN A 335 -13.09 -8.66 -16.27
CA GLN A 335 -13.83 -9.48 -17.22
C GLN A 335 -15.26 -9.84 -16.75
N ASP A 336 -15.53 -9.66 -15.47
CA ASP A 336 -16.81 -9.97 -14.83
C ASP A 336 -17.82 -8.80 -14.84
N GLY A 337 -17.52 -7.73 -15.57
CA GLY A 337 -18.38 -6.55 -15.63
C GLY A 337 -18.24 -5.59 -14.45
N SER A 338 -17.29 -5.82 -13.54
CA SER A 338 -17.02 -4.91 -12.41
C SER A 338 -16.46 -3.56 -12.83
N ASP A 339 -16.22 -3.33 -14.13
CA ASP A 339 -15.95 -2.01 -14.70
C ASP A 339 -17.02 -0.98 -14.34
N ALA A 340 -18.26 -1.42 -14.12
CA ALA A 340 -19.33 -0.57 -13.61
C ALA A 340 -19.00 0.10 -12.27
N VAL A 341 -18.14 -0.51 -11.45
CA VAL A 341 -17.64 0.05 -10.19
C VAL A 341 -16.83 1.33 -10.43
N GLY A 342 -16.21 1.48 -11.59
CA GLY A 342 -15.48 2.70 -11.97
C GLY A 342 -16.34 3.98 -11.97
N HIS A 343 -17.64 3.87 -12.17
CA HIS A 343 -18.56 5.02 -12.13
C HIS A 343 -18.81 5.56 -10.73
N TRP A 344 -18.51 4.81 -9.68
CA TRP A 344 -18.70 5.26 -8.29
C TRP A 344 -17.83 6.47 -7.94
N ALA A 345 -16.63 6.55 -8.45
CA ALA A 345 -15.76 7.72 -8.24
C ALA A 345 -16.40 9.00 -8.81
N LEU A 346 -17.01 8.91 -9.99
CA LEU A 346 -17.72 10.03 -10.61
C LEU A 346 -18.97 10.39 -9.82
N LEU A 347 -19.74 9.40 -9.38
CA LEU A 347 -20.94 9.64 -8.55
C LEU A 347 -20.57 10.28 -7.21
N ASN A 348 -19.51 9.82 -6.55
CA ASN A 348 -19.02 10.44 -5.32
C ASN A 348 -18.59 11.90 -5.54
N ALA A 349 -17.91 12.19 -6.65
CA ALA A 349 -17.53 13.55 -7.01
C ALA A 349 -18.75 14.45 -7.19
N LEU A 350 -19.76 13.99 -7.94
CA LEU A 350 -21.00 14.73 -8.18
C LEU A 350 -21.77 14.97 -6.89
N ILE A 351 -21.89 13.98 -6.02
CA ILE A 351 -22.58 14.09 -4.74
C ILE A 351 -21.86 15.08 -3.82
N ASN A 352 -20.55 14.98 -3.69
CA ASN A 352 -19.76 15.90 -2.87
C ASN A 352 -19.84 17.34 -3.38
N THR A 353 -19.79 17.53 -4.70
CA THR A 353 -19.91 18.85 -5.32
C THR A 353 -21.31 19.42 -5.13
N ALA A 354 -22.36 18.62 -5.31
CA ALA A 354 -23.74 19.03 -5.08
C ALA A 354 -24.01 19.40 -3.61
N ALA A 355 -23.31 18.80 -2.67
CA ALA A 355 -23.35 19.13 -1.25
C ALA A 355 -22.50 20.36 -0.86
N GLY A 356 -21.90 21.04 -1.83
CA GLY A 356 -21.07 22.22 -1.59
C GLY A 356 -19.61 21.92 -1.24
N GLY A 357 -19.18 20.66 -1.33
CA GLY A 357 -17.79 20.27 -1.19
C GLY A 357 -16.98 20.54 -2.47
N SER A 358 -15.68 20.78 -2.32
CA SER A 358 -14.75 20.74 -3.46
C SER A 358 -14.22 19.33 -3.66
N TRP A 359 -14.02 18.95 -4.92
CA TRP A 359 -13.50 17.65 -5.28
C TRP A 359 -12.32 17.77 -6.25
N ILE A 360 -11.21 17.16 -5.90
CA ILE A 360 -10.01 17.14 -6.73
C ILE A 360 -9.73 15.71 -7.13
N ALA A 361 -9.79 15.43 -8.43
CA ALA A 361 -9.28 14.18 -8.98
C ALA A 361 -7.80 14.39 -9.32
N LEU A 362 -6.92 13.76 -8.59
CA LEU A 362 -5.48 13.81 -8.84
C LEU A 362 -5.00 12.56 -9.57
#